data_fc1b1fbf8ea35125128daca20cb8e4e2
#
_entry.id   fc1b1fbf8ea35125128daca20cb8e4e2
#
_cell.length_a   1.000
_cell.length_b   1.000
_cell.length_c   1.000
_cell.angle_alpha   90.00
_cell.angle_beta   90.00
_cell.angle_gamma   90.00
#
_symmetry.space_group_name_H-M   'P 1'
#
loop_
_entity.id
_entity.type
_entity.pdbx_description
1 polymer ?
#
loop_
_entity_poly.entity_id
_entity_poly.type
_entity_poly.pdbx_seq_one_letter_code
_entity_poly.pdbx_strand_id
1 'polypeptide(L)'
;MVVGELLLKIKMEDFLQQNFVAVWHHFLSFEISRSKFAVQTWGSGNAYLIFQVIAWHHILVMNDEAKSELRDEAVELWYKLTKTGFKTQNILTYSLISSLTSLSIETVRRHVKKLKDNKWVYYSKKEGVKYSPSEENNKFLTDIFNYKEVKDLGRFLDIIEKQKIK
;
A
#
# COMPACT_ATOMS: atom_id res chain seq x y z
N MET A 1 -29.83 1.77 -36.20
CA MET A 1 -29.00 0.56 -36.43
C MET A 1 -27.59 0.97 -36.09
N VAL A 2 -27.21 0.55 -35.01
CA VAL A 2 -26.11 0.53 -34.06
C VAL A 2 -24.73 0.74 -34.71
N VAL A 3 -24.17 1.96 -34.61
CA VAL A 3 -22.78 2.31 -34.87
C VAL A 3 -21.96 2.35 -33.57
N GLY A 4 -22.55 1.85 -32.46
CA GLY A 4 -22.00 2.00 -31.10
C GLY A 4 -21.18 0.83 -30.56
N GLU A 5 -21.00 -0.28 -31.25
CA GLU A 5 -20.49 -1.54 -30.64
C GLU A 5 -19.16 -2.06 -31.20
N LEU A 6 -18.45 -1.30 -31.99
CA LEU A 6 -17.12 -1.69 -32.51
C LEU A 6 -15.99 -0.75 -32.06
N LEU A 7 -16.05 -0.18 -30.88
CA LEU A 7 -14.86 0.21 -30.17
C LEU A 7 -14.20 -1.08 -29.66
N LEU A 8 -13.38 -1.69 -30.52
CA LEU A 8 -12.40 -2.69 -30.13
C LEU A 8 -11.83 -2.26 -28.76
N LYS A 9 -12.14 -3.04 -27.72
CA LYS A 9 -11.57 -2.83 -26.38
C LYS A 9 -10.06 -3.01 -26.52
N ILE A 10 -9.34 -1.92 -26.85
CA ILE A 10 -7.88 -1.93 -26.91
C ILE A 10 -7.42 -2.47 -25.57
N LYS A 11 -6.63 -3.53 -25.57
CA LYS A 11 -6.05 -4.04 -24.34
C LYS A 11 -5.30 -2.92 -23.64
N MET A 12 -5.37 -2.86 -22.33
CA MET A 12 -4.71 -1.79 -21.55
C MET A 12 -3.22 -1.69 -21.87
N GLU A 13 -2.55 -2.83 -22.08
CA GLU A 13 -1.14 -2.89 -22.44
C GLU A 13 -0.85 -2.18 -23.76
N ASP A 14 -1.63 -2.45 -24.81
CA ASP A 14 -1.46 -1.82 -26.12
C ASP A 14 -1.67 -0.31 -26.04
N PHE A 15 -2.69 0.12 -25.28
CA PHE A 15 -2.94 1.54 -25.01
C PHE A 15 -1.75 2.21 -24.31
N LEU A 16 -1.19 1.58 -23.27
CA LEU A 16 -0.05 2.10 -22.53
C LEU A 16 1.21 2.21 -23.40
N GLN A 17 1.45 1.23 -24.28
CA GLN A 17 2.56 1.27 -25.23
C GLN A 17 2.41 2.40 -26.26
N GLN A 18 1.21 2.58 -26.83
CA GLN A 18 0.93 3.63 -27.82
C GLN A 18 0.99 5.04 -27.23
N ASN A 19 0.68 5.19 -25.95
CA ASN A 19 0.63 6.47 -25.23
C ASN A 19 1.74 6.61 -24.19
N PHE A 20 2.85 5.87 -24.35
CA PHE A 20 3.87 5.69 -23.32
C PHE A 20 4.35 7.01 -22.71
N VAL A 21 4.79 7.98 -23.49
CA VAL A 21 5.37 9.23 -22.98
C VAL A 21 4.38 9.99 -22.10
N ALA A 22 3.14 10.15 -22.59
CA ALA A 22 2.10 10.89 -21.88
C ALA A 22 1.69 10.19 -20.59
N VAL A 23 1.46 8.88 -20.63
CA VAL A 23 1.06 8.08 -19.46
C VAL A 23 2.21 8.00 -18.46
N TRP A 24 3.44 7.73 -18.93
CA TRP A 24 4.59 7.53 -18.06
C TRP A 24 5.01 8.79 -17.33
N HIS A 25 4.86 9.97 -17.95
CA HIS A 25 5.07 11.24 -17.29
C HIS A 25 4.15 11.37 -16.04
N HIS A 26 2.86 11.07 -16.19
CA HIS A 26 1.90 11.15 -15.07
C HIS A 26 2.13 10.07 -14.02
N PHE A 27 2.48 8.85 -14.45
CA PHE A 27 2.87 7.77 -13.54
C PHE A 27 4.07 8.15 -12.68
N LEU A 28 5.15 8.66 -13.29
CA LEU A 28 6.34 9.10 -12.54
C LEU A 28 6.02 10.27 -11.60
N SER A 29 5.16 11.19 -12.00
CA SER A 29 4.72 12.28 -11.12
C SER A 29 3.97 11.75 -9.89
N PHE A 30 3.09 10.77 -10.09
CA PHE A 30 2.40 10.08 -8.99
C PHE A 30 3.39 9.36 -8.07
N GLU A 31 4.29 8.54 -8.63
CA GLU A 31 5.29 7.78 -7.85
C GLU A 31 6.24 8.68 -7.06
N ILE A 32 6.71 9.79 -7.65
CA ILE A 32 7.58 10.76 -6.95
C ILE A 32 6.82 11.40 -5.78
N SER A 33 5.57 11.85 -5.99
CA SER A 33 4.75 12.43 -4.93
C SER A 33 4.53 11.46 -3.77
N ARG A 34 4.16 10.23 -4.10
CA ARG A 34 3.93 9.13 -3.16
C ARG A 34 5.20 8.79 -2.38
N SER A 35 6.30 8.55 -3.07
CA SER A 35 7.59 8.19 -2.47
C SER A 35 8.14 9.30 -1.59
N LYS A 36 8.03 10.57 -2.01
CA LYS A 36 8.44 11.72 -1.20
C LYS A 36 7.68 11.76 0.12
N PHE A 37 6.36 11.64 0.08
CA PHE A 37 5.53 11.67 1.28
C PHE A 37 5.83 10.48 2.20
N ALA A 38 6.03 9.30 1.64
CA ALA A 38 6.42 8.12 2.38
C ALA A 38 7.78 8.25 3.06
N VAL A 39 8.79 8.79 2.36
CA VAL A 39 10.11 9.02 2.95
C VAL A 39 10.04 10.07 4.07
N GLN A 40 9.24 11.10 3.93
CA GLN A 40 8.99 12.09 5.00
C GLN A 40 8.37 11.44 6.25
N THR A 41 7.47 10.47 6.05
CA THR A 41 6.77 9.78 7.14
C THR A 41 7.67 8.77 7.86
N TRP A 42 8.38 7.92 7.13
CA TRP A 42 9.17 6.80 7.69
C TRP A 42 10.68 7.01 7.67
N GLY A 43 11.16 8.14 7.15
CA GLY A 43 12.56 8.56 7.18
C GLY A 43 13.45 7.94 6.10
N SER A 44 13.01 6.92 5.36
CA SER A 44 13.75 6.37 4.21
C SER A 44 12.88 5.47 3.33
N GLY A 45 13.30 5.28 2.06
CA GLY A 45 12.65 4.36 1.13
C GLY A 45 12.66 2.92 1.62
N ASN A 46 13.75 2.46 2.25
CA ASN A 46 13.83 1.11 2.81
C ASN A 46 12.86 0.91 3.99
N ALA A 47 12.71 1.91 4.85
CA ALA A 47 11.73 1.86 5.95
C ALA A 47 10.31 1.80 5.39
N TYR A 48 10.01 2.59 4.37
CA TYR A 48 8.72 2.56 3.70
C TYR A 48 8.45 1.21 3.02
N LEU A 49 9.40 0.67 2.27
CA LEU A 49 9.25 -0.63 1.62
C LEU A 49 8.97 -1.76 2.63
N ILE A 50 9.69 -1.77 3.75
CA ILE A 50 9.44 -2.72 4.85
C ILE A 50 8.06 -2.50 5.44
N PHE A 51 7.66 -1.24 5.68
CA PHE A 51 6.34 -0.92 6.21
C PHE A 51 5.22 -1.35 5.26
N GLN A 52 5.41 -1.19 3.93
CA GLN A 52 4.45 -1.67 2.93
C GLN A 52 4.23 -3.18 3.02
N VAL A 53 5.30 -3.97 3.19
CA VAL A 53 5.18 -5.43 3.36
C VAL A 53 4.39 -5.77 4.63
N ILE A 54 4.63 -5.04 5.73
CA ILE A 54 3.90 -5.25 6.99
C ILE A 54 2.42 -4.86 6.85
N ALA A 55 2.14 -3.72 6.23
CA ALA A 55 0.77 -3.26 5.98
C ALA A 55 0.03 -4.18 5.00
N TRP A 56 0.70 -4.64 3.92
CA TRP A 56 0.13 -5.60 2.99
C TRP A 56 -0.23 -6.92 3.67
N HIS A 57 0.65 -7.44 4.53
CA HIS A 57 0.36 -8.65 5.31
C HIS A 57 -0.85 -8.45 6.23
N HIS A 58 -1.01 -7.27 6.83
CA HIS A 58 -2.19 -6.94 7.64
C HIS A 58 -3.47 -6.87 6.78
N ILE A 59 -3.39 -6.28 5.58
CA ILE A 59 -4.52 -6.22 4.62
C ILE A 59 -4.94 -7.62 4.16
N LEU A 60 -4.00 -8.54 3.93
CA LEU A 60 -4.35 -9.93 3.56
C LEU A 60 -5.20 -10.60 4.64
N VAL A 61 -4.85 -10.41 5.91
CA VAL A 61 -5.66 -10.94 7.02
C VAL A 61 -7.03 -10.26 7.08
N MET A 62 -7.09 -8.95 6.83
CA MET A 62 -8.37 -8.23 6.74
C MET A 62 -9.26 -8.76 5.62
N ASN A 63 -8.66 -9.03 4.46
CA ASN A 63 -9.38 -9.50 3.28
C ASN A 63 -10.05 -10.86 3.52
N ASP A 64 -9.42 -11.72 4.33
CA ASP A 64 -10.01 -13.01 4.73
C ASP A 64 -11.20 -12.84 5.70
N GLU A 65 -11.27 -11.74 6.44
CA GLU A 65 -12.32 -11.42 7.42
C GLU A 65 -13.34 -10.40 6.92
N ALA A 66 -13.04 -9.68 5.85
CA ALA A 66 -13.90 -8.62 5.32
C ALA A 66 -15.16 -9.18 4.67
N LYS A 67 -16.30 -8.63 5.03
CA LYS A 67 -17.61 -8.94 4.42
C LYS A 67 -17.99 -7.94 3.32
N SER A 68 -17.23 -6.87 3.18
CA SER A 68 -17.50 -5.76 2.26
C SER A 68 -16.18 -5.17 1.77
N GLU A 69 -16.19 -4.67 0.54
CA GLU A 69 -15.05 -3.97 -0.08
C GLU A 69 -15.12 -2.44 0.10
N LEU A 70 -16.13 -1.94 0.80
CA LEU A 70 -16.28 -0.51 1.04
C LEU A 70 -15.19 0.00 1.99
N ARG A 71 -14.59 1.15 1.62
CA ARG A 71 -13.47 1.74 2.36
C ARG A 71 -13.79 1.98 3.84
N ASP A 72 -14.97 2.53 4.13
CA ASP A 72 -15.31 2.91 5.51
C ASP A 72 -15.47 1.67 6.41
N GLU A 73 -16.08 0.60 5.90
CA GLU A 73 -16.16 -0.69 6.59
C GLU A 73 -14.79 -1.35 6.73
N ALA A 74 -13.93 -1.24 5.73
CA ALA A 74 -12.54 -1.71 5.79
C ALA A 74 -11.73 -0.94 6.85
N VAL A 75 -11.93 0.38 6.97
CA VAL A 75 -11.28 1.19 8.02
C VAL A 75 -11.76 0.79 9.41
N GLU A 76 -13.04 0.54 9.61
CA GLU A 76 -13.58 0.05 10.89
C GLU A 76 -12.99 -1.32 11.27
N LEU A 77 -12.94 -2.25 10.31
CA LEU A 77 -12.32 -3.56 10.49
C LEU A 77 -10.82 -3.42 10.81
N TRP A 78 -10.12 -2.53 10.11
CA TRP A 78 -8.71 -2.22 10.37
C TRP A 78 -8.49 -1.76 11.81
N TYR A 79 -9.28 -0.81 12.32
CA TYR A 79 -9.21 -0.37 13.71
C TYR A 79 -9.51 -1.49 14.72
N LYS A 80 -10.51 -2.31 14.42
CA LYS A 80 -10.87 -3.45 15.26
C LYS A 80 -9.71 -4.44 15.35
N LEU A 81 -9.17 -4.89 14.21
CA LEU A 81 -8.08 -5.87 14.18
C LEU A 81 -6.79 -5.33 14.81
N THR A 82 -6.53 -4.04 14.68
CA THR A 82 -5.38 -3.38 15.32
C THR A 82 -5.48 -3.43 16.85
N LYS A 83 -6.69 -3.28 17.41
CA LYS A 83 -6.92 -3.30 18.87
C LYS A 83 -6.99 -4.71 19.44
N THR A 84 -7.70 -5.61 18.79
CA THR A 84 -7.94 -6.98 19.29
C THR A 84 -6.80 -7.94 18.97
N GLY A 85 -5.91 -7.54 18.08
CA GLY A 85 -4.98 -8.45 17.42
C GLY A 85 -5.70 -9.41 16.47
N PHE A 86 -4.95 -10.05 15.62
CA PHE A 86 -5.47 -11.09 14.74
C PHE A 86 -4.61 -12.34 14.84
N LYS A 87 -5.23 -13.49 14.73
CA LYS A 87 -4.55 -14.76 14.62
C LYS A 87 -4.25 -14.99 13.16
N THR A 88 -2.99 -14.87 12.77
CA THR A 88 -2.55 -15.33 11.46
C THR A 88 -1.79 -16.63 11.60
N GLN A 89 -2.01 -17.56 10.69
CA GLN A 89 -1.21 -18.79 10.59
C GLN A 89 0.18 -18.50 10.02
N ASN A 90 0.33 -17.41 9.27
CA ASN A 90 1.55 -17.01 8.62
C ASN A 90 2.26 -15.91 9.43
N ILE A 91 3.36 -16.27 10.07
CA ILE A 91 4.19 -15.34 10.84
C ILE A 91 5.09 -14.55 9.90
N LEU A 92 5.01 -13.22 9.94
CA LEU A 92 5.88 -12.34 9.18
C LEU A 92 7.25 -12.23 9.87
N THR A 93 8.22 -13.00 9.40
CA THR A 93 9.58 -13.03 9.95
C THR A 93 10.50 -12.02 9.26
N TYR A 94 11.63 -11.68 9.89
CA TYR A 94 12.66 -10.85 9.23
C TYR A 94 13.19 -11.50 7.94
N SER A 95 13.32 -12.82 7.90
CA SER A 95 13.74 -13.54 6.70
C SER A 95 12.72 -13.41 5.56
N LEU A 96 11.43 -13.51 5.88
CA LEU A 96 10.36 -13.33 4.88
C LEU A 96 10.33 -11.89 4.37
N ILE A 97 10.42 -10.88 5.25
CA ILE A 97 10.50 -9.48 4.83
C ILE A 97 11.75 -9.26 3.96
N SER A 98 12.90 -9.83 4.33
CA SER A 98 14.14 -9.77 3.55
C SER A 98 13.95 -10.33 2.15
N SER A 99 13.32 -11.49 2.03
CA SER A 99 13.00 -12.13 0.73
C SER A 99 12.07 -11.25 -0.13
N LEU A 100 11.01 -10.69 0.47
CA LEU A 100 10.02 -9.87 -0.24
C LEU A 100 10.56 -8.49 -0.65
N THR A 101 11.54 -7.96 0.07
CA THR A 101 12.09 -6.62 -0.18
C THR A 101 13.44 -6.63 -0.89
N SER A 102 14.08 -7.78 -1.02
CA SER A 102 15.48 -7.94 -1.47
C SER A 102 16.50 -7.17 -0.59
N LEU A 103 16.12 -6.78 0.62
CA LEU A 103 17.00 -6.15 1.60
C LEU A 103 17.66 -7.23 2.48
N SER A 104 18.88 -6.95 2.96
CA SER A 104 19.53 -7.86 3.92
C SER A 104 18.73 -7.97 5.22
N ILE A 105 18.78 -9.14 5.87
CA ILE A 105 18.10 -9.38 7.16
C ILE A 105 18.52 -8.35 8.20
N GLU A 106 19.80 -7.93 8.20
CA GLU A 106 20.30 -6.91 9.13
C GLU A 106 19.67 -5.53 8.85
N THR A 107 19.51 -5.17 7.57
CA THR A 107 18.80 -3.95 7.17
C THR A 107 17.35 -3.99 7.63
N VAL A 108 16.67 -5.13 7.41
CA VAL A 108 15.28 -5.33 7.88
C VAL A 108 15.21 -5.18 9.41
N ARG A 109 16.08 -5.86 10.15
CA ARG A 109 16.11 -5.80 11.62
C ARG A 109 16.26 -4.36 12.13
N ARG A 110 17.19 -3.60 11.56
CA ARG A 110 17.45 -2.21 11.93
C ARG A 110 16.23 -1.31 11.68
N HIS A 111 15.56 -1.47 10.52
CA HIS A 111 14.39 -0.67 10.19
C HIS A 111 13.14 -1.09 10.99
N VAL A 112 12.92 -2.38 11.21
CA VAL A 112 11.82 -2.85 12.06
C VAL A 112 12.00 -2.35 13.50
N LYS A 113 13.25 -2.32 14.02
CA LYS A 113 13.51 -1.72 15.33
C LYS A 113 13.09 -0.25 15.36
N LYS A 114 13.48 0.57 14.37
CA LYS A 114 13.05 1.98 14.28
C LYS A 114 11.54 2.13 14.16
N LEU A 115 10.88 1.31 13.35
CA LEU A 115 9.43 1.32 13.23
C LEU A 115 8.74 0.96 14.56
N LYS A 116 9.30 0.02 15.32
CA LYS A 116 8.83 -0.32 16.66
C LYS A 116 9.02 0.82 17.64
N ASP A 117 10.21 1.43 17.67
CA ASP A 117 10.53 2.57 18.55
C ASP A 117 9.60 3.76 18.25
N ASN A 118 9.22 3.96 16.98
CA ASN A 118 8.26 4.96 16.53
C ASN A 118 6.79 4.50 16.61
N LYS A 119 6.52 3.38 17.29
CA LYS A 119 5.16 2.87 17.55
C LYS A 119 4.33 2.60 16.29
N TRP A 120 4.95 2.07 15.23
CA TRP A 120 4.27 1.62 14.02
C TRP A 120 4.00 0.11 14.03
N VAL A 121 4.88 -0.66 14.66
CA VAL A 121 4.84 -2.12 14.61
C VAL A 121 5.19 -2.73 15.96
N TYR A 122 4.75 -3.96 16.16
CA TYR A 122 5.19 -4.83 17.24
C TYR A 122 6.10 -5.94 16.68
N TYR A 123 7.04 -6.41 17.47
CA TYR A 123 7.87 -7.57 17.17
C TYR A 123 8.16 -8.40 18.40
N SER A 124 7.99 -9.72 18.28
CA SER A 124 8.55 -10.72 19.17
C SER A 124 9.09 -11.92 18.37
N LYS A 125 9.99 -12.72 18.98
CA LYS A 125 10.49 -13.96 18.32
C LYS A 125 9.37 -14.96 18.05
N LYS A 126 8.34 -15.00 18.91
CA LYS A 126 7.21 -15.93 18.82
C LYS A 126 6.20 -15.54 17.77
N GLU A 127 5.93 -14.26 17.62
CA GLU A 127 4.83 -13.75 16.81
C GLU A 127 5.28 -13.04 15.53
N GLY A 128 6.61 -12.84 15.37
CA GLY A 128 7.15 -12.09 14.25
C GLY A 128 6.86 -10.60 14.30
N VAL A 129 6.85 -9.97 13.14
CA VAL A 129 6.54 -8.55 12.96
C VAL A 129 5.04 -8.41 12.68
N LYS A 130 4.37 -7.51 13.39
CA LYS A 130 2.94 -7.22 13.21
C LYS A 130 2.72 -5.72 13.07
N TYR A 131 1.76 -5.33 12.25
CA TYR A 131 1.21 -3.99 12.27
C TYR A 131 0.53 -3.75 13.62
N SER A 132 1.03 -2.79 14.37
CA SER A 132 0.54 -2.47 15.73
C SER A 132 0.90 -1.02 16.06
N PRO A 133 0.30 -0.06 15.36
CA PRO A 133 0.60 1.35 15.55
C PRO A 133 0.00 1.89 16.84
N SER A 134 0.52 3.02 17.31
CA SER A 134 -0.20 3.85 18.26
C SER A 134 -1.50 4.38 17.65
N GLU A 135 -2.42 4.83 18.49
CA GLU A 135 -3.69 5.41 18.03
C GLU A 135 -3.46 6.62 17.11
N GLU A 136 -2.49 7.48 17.44
CA GLU A 136 -2.08 8.62 16.64
C GLU A 136 -1.56 8.20 15.26
N ASN A 137 -0.64 7.23 15.23
CA ASN A 137 -0.09 6.71 13.97
C ASN A 137 -1.16 6.03 13.11
N ASN A 138 -2.06 5.27 13.74
CA ASN A 138 -3.15 4.62 13.04
C ASN A 138 -4.09 5.65 12.39
N LYS A 139 -4.48 6.66 13.16
CA LYS A 139 -5.29 7.77 12.65
C LYS A 139 -4.58 8.53 11.52
N PHE A 140 -3.30 8.84 11.68
CA PHE A 140 -2.51 9.47 10.62
C PHE A 140 -2.52 8.60 9.34
N LEU A 141 -2.33 7.28 9.47
CA LEU A 141 -2.32 6.40 8.31
C LEU A 141 -3.67 6.38 7.60
N THR A 142 -4.78 6.23 8.32
CA THR A 142 -6.12 6.12 7.72
C THR A 142 -6.64 7.45 7.18
N ASP A 143 -6.51 8.52 7.96
CA ASP A 143 -7.19 9.79 7.68
C ASP A 143 -6.35 10.72 6.80
N ILE A 144 -5.03 10.56 6.82
CA ILE A 144 -4.13 11.45 6.09
C ILE A 144 -3.39 10.71 4.97
N PHE A 145 -2.62 9.66 5.32
CA PHE A 145 -1.76 9.00 4.36
C PHE A 145 -2.55 8.24 3.28
N ASN A 146 -3.41 7.31 3.70
CA ASN A 146 -4.24 6.53 2.76
C ASN A 146 -5.22 7.40 1.98
N TYR A 147 -5.80 8.41 2.63
CA TYR A 147 -6.70 9.35 1.94
C TYR A 147 -5.98 10.08 0.81
N LYS A 148 -4.75 10.54 1.07
CA LYS A 148 -3.90 11.17 0.04
C LYS A 148 -3.54 10.18 -1.07
N GLU A 149 -3.15 8.94 -0.75
CA GLU A 149 -2.83 7.92 -1.75
C GLU A 149 -4.03 7.62 -2.67
N VAL A 150 -5.20 7.40 -2.10
CA VAL A 150 -6.45 7.17 -2.88
C VAL A 150 -6.74 8.35 -3.81
N LYS A 151 -6.62 9.57 -3.30
CA LYS A 151 -6.87 10.79 -4.10
C LYS A 151 -5.87 10.93 -5.25
N ASP A 152 -4.58 10.70 -5.01
CA ASP A 152 -3.53 10.85 -6.02
C ASP A 152 -3.61 9.73 -7.07
N LEU A 153 -3.91 8.50 -6.65
CA LEU A 153 -4.14 7.36 -7.55
C LEU A 153 -5.40 7.60 -8.41
N GLY A 154 -6.49 8.05 -7.81
CA GLY A 154 -7.72 8.40 -8.53
C GLY A 154 -7.47 9.41 -9.63
N ARG A 155 -6.74 10.49 -9.32
CA ARG A 155 -6.35 11.50 -10.34
C ARG A 155 -5.52 10.90 -11.48
N PHE A 156 -4.59 9.99 -11.16
CA PHE A 156 -3.80 9.31 -12.19
C PHE A 156 -4.68 8.43 -13.08
N LEU A 157 -5.62 7.68 -12.51
CA LEU A 157 -6.57 6.85 -13.27
C LEU A 157 -7.50 7.70 -14.15
N ASP A 158 -8.01 8.82 -13.64
CA ASP A 158 -8.84 9.75 -14.41
C ASP A 158 -8.11 10.31 -15.64
N ILE A 159 -6.79 10.56 -15.54
CA ILE A 159 -5.96 11.00 -16.67
C ILE A 159 -5.87 9.90 -17.72
N ILE A 160 -5.68 8.65 -17.31
CA ILE A 160 -5.64 7.49 -18.20
C ILE A 160 -6.96 7.33 -18.94
N GLU A 161 -8.08 7.41 -18.24
CA GLU A 161 -9.41 7.29 -18.84
C GLU A 161 -9.66 8.40 -19.89
N LYS A 162 -9.34 9.65 -19.56
CA LYS A 162 -9.48 10.78 -20.50
C LYS A 162 -8.62 10.65 -21.75
N GLN A 163 -7.47 9.99 -21.65
CA GLN A 163 -6.62 9.74 -22.82
C GLN A 163 -7.12 8.58 -23.71
N LYS A 164 -7.87 7.62 -23.14
CA LYS A 164 -8.49 6.53 -23.90
C LYS A 164 -9.66 6.98 -24.78
N ILE A 165 -10.29 8.10 -24.44
CA ILE A 165 -11.47 8.61 -25.12
C ILE A 165 -11.08 9.54 -26.29
N LYS A 166 -9.81 9.95 -26.38
CA LYS A 166 -9.28 10.75 -27.48
C LYS A 166 -8.83 9.88 -28.65
#